data_9d631a8b8a507eb93250c88c9ee4b5e3
#
_entry.id   9d631a8b8a507eb93250c88c9ee4b5e3
#
_cell.length_a   1.000
_cell.length_b   1.000
_cell.length_c   1.000
_cell.angle_alpha   90.00
_cell.angle_beta   90.00
_cell.angle_gamma   90.00
#
_symmetry.space_group_name_H-M   'P 1'
#
loop_
_entity.id
_entity.type
_entity.pdbx_description
1 polymer ?
#
loop_
_entity_poly.entity_id
_entity_poly.type
_entity_poly.pdbx_seq_one_letter_code
_entity_poly.pdbx_strand_id
1 'polypeptide(L)'
;MSIAPTQPQTAAASPRTRIRLAPEVRKQLILDAALAEFSAHGFTATRIDDIAKRAGLSKGGFYAHYPSKEEVFSALLASSVAIEDLDVEGIINQCNTAREFAECVVNSLYTALQQPRTMAVLHLLLTNAQHLPEAAAEWQRNTFESTCAQLTQLCSAAVKKGICRDSIVCRKTWLILSPLVHQGTHLMTFYTTNKRPLQQALSDHIELLCELLEPR
;
A
#
# COMPACT_ATOMS: atom_id res chain seq x y z
N MET A 1 -30.04 -74.22 1.87
CA MET A 1 -29.34 -73.15 2.65
C MET A 1 -28.83 -72.09 1.68
N SER A 2 -29.60 -71.02 1.56
CA SER A 2 -29.31 -69.94 0.62
C SER A 2 -28.73 -68.79 1.40
N ILE A 3 -27.53 -68.38 1.05
CA ILE A 3 -26.79 -67.22 1.69
C ILE A 3 -27.08 -65.98 0.85
N ALA A 4 -27.79 -65.03 1.45
CA ALA A 4 -28.03 -63.73 0.85
C ALA A 4 -26.74 -62.82 0.92
N PRO A 5 -26.44 -61.99 -0.10
CA PRO A 5 -25.28 -61.10 -0.06
C PRO A 5 -25.54 -59.84 0.76
N THR A 6 -24.62 -59.54 1.66
CA THR A 6 -24.60 -58.33 2.50
C THR A 6 -24.25 -57.11 1.64
N GLN A 7 -25.10 -56.10 1.64
CA GLN A 7 -24.80 -54.78 0.97
C GLN A 7 -23.79 -53.99 1.80
N PRO A 8 -22.85 -53.28 1.15
CA PRO A 8 -21.93 -52.37 1.86
C PRO A 8 -22.66 -51.09 2.28
N GLN A 9 -22.57 -50.78 3.57
CA GLN A 9 -23.05 -49.52 4.16
C GLN A 9 -22.20 -48.36 3.62
N THR A 10 -22.85 -47.44 2.93
CA THR A 10 -22.27 -46.13 2.54
C THR A 10 -22.01 -45.32 3.80
N ALA A 11 -20.73 -45.07 4.10
CA ALA A 11 -20.29 -44.16 5.15
C ALA A 11 -20.80 -42.74 4.86
N ALA A 12 -21.63 -42.22 5.73
CA ALA A 12 -22.11 -40.85 5.70
C ALA A 12 -20.93 -39.90 5.87
N ALA A 13 -20.66 -39.02 4.86
CA ALA A 13 -19.68 -37.99 4.94
C ALA A 13 -20.03 -37.01 6.06
N SER A 14 -19.15 -36.89 7.05
CA SER A 14 -19.27 -35.93 8.15
C SER A 14 -19.43 -34.51 7.61
N PRO A 15 -20.33 -33.67 8.16
CA PRO A 15 -20.46 -32.28 7.71
C PRO A 15 -19.14 -31.53 7.99
N ARG A 16 -18.50 -31.05 6.93
CA ARG A 16 -17.33 -30.15 7.05
C ARG A 16 -17.76 -28.93 7.86
N THR A 17 -17.33 -28.85 9.10
CA THR A 17 -17.53 -27.67 9.95
C THR A 17 -16.95 -26.44 9.24
N ARG A 18 -17.84 -25.58 8.77
CA ARG A 18 -17.45 -24.33 8.08
C ARG A 18 -16.84 -23.40 9.12
N ILE A 19 -15.52 -23.36 9.21
CA ILE A 19 -14.79 -22.44 10.08
C ILE A 19 -15.23 -21.01 9.72
N ARG A 20 -15.91 -20.36 10.65
CA ARG A 20 -16.39 -18.98 10.46
C ARG A 20 -15.22 -18.04 10.70
N LEU A 21 -14.50 -17.70 9.63
CA LEU A 21 -13.41 -16.72 9.68
C LEU A 21 -13.90 -15.38 10.26
N ALA A 22 -13.03 -14.71 11.02
CA ALA A 22 -13.31 -13.37 11.54
C ALA A 22 -13.60 -12.39 10.38
N PRO A 23 -14.46 -11.37 10.59
CA PRO A 23 -14.84 -10.41 9.56
C PRO A 23 -13.63 -9.73 8.90
N GLU A 24 -12.62 -9.37 9.68
CA GLU A 24 -11.40 -8.71 9.17
C GLU A 24 -10.58 -9.63 8.25
N VAL A 25 -10.48 -10.91 8.58
CA VAL A 25 -9.83 -11.91 7.71
C VAL A 25 -10.57 -12.03 6.38
N ARG A 26 -11.91 -11.96 6.39
CA ARG A 26 -12.71 -12.00 5.17
C ARG A 26 -12.55 -10.74 4.32
N LYS A 27 -12.53 -9.57 4.94
CA LYS A 27 -12.21 -8.31 4.23
C LYS A 27 -10.86 -8.41 3.54
N GLN A 28 -9.84 -8.89 4.25
CA GLN A 28 -8.51 -9.06 3.66
C GLN A 28 -8.50 -10.03 2.48
N LEU A 29 -9.20 -11.17 2.58
CA LEU A 29 -9.34 -12.11 1.47
C LEU A 29 -10.03 -11.49 0.25
N ILE A 30 -11.03 -10.62 0.46
CA ILE A 30 -11.68 -9.88 -0.62
C ILE A 30 -10.71 -8.89 -1.25
N LEU A 31 -9.95 -8.15 -0.45
CA LEU A 31 -8.96 -7.19 -0.94
C LEU A 31 -7.86 -7.87 -1.76
N ASP A 32 -7.36 -9.03 -1.30
CA ASP A 32 -6.33 -9.79 -2.02
C ASP A 32 -6.86 -10.36 -3.34
N ALA A 33 -8.09 -10.86 -3.32
CA ALA A 33 -8.76 -11.33 -4.53
C ALA A 33 -9.01 -10.19 -5.52
N ALA A 34 -9.48 -9.04 -5.04
CA ALA A 34 -9.72 -7.86 -5.86
C ALA A 34 -8.44 -7.32 -6.49
N LEU A 35 -7.34 -7.22 -5.71
CA LEU A 35 -6.04 -6.82 -6.22
C LEU A 35 -5.59 -7.74 -7.37
N ALA A 36 -5.72 -9.04 -7.20
CA ALA A 36 -5.36 -10.02 -8.24
C ALA A 36 -6.23 -9.88 -9.51
N GLU A 37 -7.55 -9.72 -9.36
CA GLU A 37 -8.47 -9.55 -10.50
C GLU A 37 -8.27 -8.22 -11.20
N PHE A 38 -8.13 -7.12 -10.46
CA PHE A 38 -7.87 -5.79 -11.04
C PHE A 38 -6.52 -5.74 -11.76
N SER A 39 -5.49 -6.38 -11.22
CA SER A 39 -4.17 -6.43 -11.85
C SER A 39 -4.16 -7.25 -13.14
N ALA A 40 -4.95 -8.33 -13.19
CA ALA A 40 -4.99 -9.23 -14.35
C ALA A 40 -5.90 -8.72 -15.48
N HIS A 41 -7.03 -8.09 -15.14
CA HIS A 41 -8.10 -7.77 -16.10
C HIS A 41 -8.43 -6.28 -16.19
N GLY A 42 -7.85 -5.46 -15.32
CA GLY A 42 -8.20 -4.05 -15.14
C GLY A 42 -9.48 -3.87 -14.31
N PHE A 43 -9.66 -2.67 -13.76
CA PHE A 43 -10.82 -2.36 -12.91
C PHE A 43 -12.16 -2.52 -13.65
N THR A 44 -12.25 -1.97 -14.86
CA THR A 44 -13.51 -1.91 -15.61
C THR A 44 -14.03 -3.30 -15.99
N ALA A 45 -13.16 -4.19 -16.46
CA ALA A 45 -13.53 -5.54 -16.91
C ALA A 45 -13.79 -6.52 -15.76
N THR A 46 -13.24 -6.27 -14.59
CA THR A 46 -13.39 -7.15 -13.42
C THR A 46 -14.84 -7.15 -12.91
N ARG A 47 -15.37 -8.34 -12.66
CA ARG A 47 -16.72 -8.53 -12.10
C ARG A 47 -16.64 -8.91 -10.62
N ILE A 48 -17.64 -8.49 -9.85
CA ILE A 48 -17.77 -8.86 -8.43
C ILE A 48 -17.84 -10.37 -8.24
N ASP A 49 -18.46 -11.09 -9.17
CA ASP A 49 -18.56 -12.55 -9.13
C ASP A 49 -17.18 -13.22 -9.20
N ASP A 50 -16.24 -12.66 -9.95
CA ASP A 50 -14.86 -13.18 -10.09
C ASP A 50 -14.08 -12.93 -8.79
N ILE A 51 -14.19 -11.73 -8.23
CA ILE A 51 -13.59 -11.39 -6.93
C ILE A 51 -14.13 -12.31 -5.83
N ALA A 52 -15.46 -12.47 -5.74
CA ALA A 52 -16.10 -13.33 -4.74
C ALA A 52 -15.64 -14.78 -4.87
N LYS A 53 -15.64 -15.33 -6.09
CA LYS A 53 -15.16 -16.68 -6.38
C LYS A 53 -13.72 -16.89 -5.96
N ARG A 54 -12.83 -15.95 -6.30
CA ARG A 54 -11.42 -16.00 -5.91
C ARG A 54 -11.23 -15.92 -4.40
N ALA A 55 -12.03 -15.11 -3.70
CA ALA A 55 -12.04 -15.00 -2.24
C ALA A 55 -12.68 -16.19 -1.52
N GLY A 56 -13.21 -17.19 -2.26
CA GLY A 56 -13.93 -18.34 -1.68
C GLY A 56 -15.29 -17.97 -1.08
N LEU A 57 -15.93 -16.92 -1.59
CA LEU A 57 -17.23 -16.41 -1.13
C LEU A 57 -18.31 -16.55 -2.20
N SER A 58 -19.57 -16.55 -1.76
CA SER A 58 -20.69 -16.28 -2.66
C SER A 58 -20.79 -14.77 -2.96
N LYS A 59 -21.53 -14.40 -4.00
CA LYS A 59 -21.84 -13.00 -4.31
C LYS A 59 -22.48 -12.25 -3.13
N GLY A 60 -23.43 -12.89 -2.42
CA GLY A 60 -24.01 -12.35 -1.20
C GLY A 60 -22.99 -12.21 -0.06
N GLY A 61 -22.04 -13.13 0.03
CA GLY A 61 -20.92 -13.04 0.97
C GLY A 61 -19.99 -11.85 0.70
N PHE A 62 -19.76 -11.50 -0.54
CA PHE A 62 -19.03 -10.29 -0.92
C PHE A 62 -19.82 -9.03 -0.49
N TYR A 63 -21.09 -8.93 -0.86
CA TYR A 63 -21.92 -7.75 -0.53
C TYR A 63 -22.17 -7.55 0.97
N ALA A 64 -21.97 -8.58 1.79
CA ALA A 64 -21.99 -8.44 3.25
C ALA A 64 -20.80 -7.63 3.80
N HIS A 65 -19.74 -7.43 3.00
CA HIS A 65 -18.52 -6.71 3.40
C HIS A 65 -18.31 -5.42 2.62
N TYR A 66 -18.61 -5.41 1.32
CA TYR A 66 -18.43 -4.26 0.44
C TYR A 66 -19.66 -4.08 -0.47
N PRO A 67 -20.26 -2.88 -0.48
CA PRO A 67 -21.47 -2.62 -1.27
C PRO A 67 -21.20 -2.51 -2.78
N SER A 68 -19.95 -2.23 -3.16
CA SER A 68 -19.58 -2.04 -4.57
C SER A 68 -18.12 -2.42 -4.85
N LYS A 69 -17.76 -2.46 -6.10
CA LYS A 69 -16.40 -2.67 -6.59
C LYS A 69 -15.51 -1.45 -6.31
N GLU A 70 -16.11 -0.27 -6.36
CA GLU A 70 -15.50 1.03 -6.05
C GLU A 70 -15.09 1.11 -4.58
N GLU A 71 -15.94 0.63 -3.66
CA GLU A 71 -15.62 0.56 -2.22
C GLU A 71 -14.45 -0.38 -1.93
N VAL A 72 -14.36 -1.52 -2.65
CA VAL A 72 -13.20 -2.41 -2.54
C VAL A 72 -11.94 -1.73 -3.06
N PHE A 73 -12.05 -0.95 -4.13
CA PHE A 73 -10.92 -0.20 -4.68
C PHE A 73 -10.44 0.87 -3.68
N SER A 74 -11.33 1.67 -3.09
CA SER A 74 -11.00 2.63 -2.03
C SER A 74 -10.34 1.95 -0.83
N ALA A 75 -10.89 0.81 -0.39
CA ALA A 75 -10.30 0.04 0.71
C ALA A 75 -8.91 -0.53 0.38
N LEU A 76 -8.67 -0.93 -0.89
CA LEU A 76 -7.34 -1.33 -1.35
C LEU A 76 -6.35 -0.18 -1.26
N LEU A 77 -6.72 1.01 -1.73
CA LEU A 77 -5.87 2.20 -1.65
C LEU A 77 -5.52 2.52 -0.20
N ALA A 78 -6.52 2.52 0.69
CA ALA A 78 -6.34 2.82 2.10
C ALA A 78 -5.42 1.82 2.82
N SER A 79 -5.51 0.51 2.47
CA SER A 79 -4.79 -0.54 3.18
C SER A 79 -3.36 -0.80 2.69
N SER A 80 -2.97 -0.25 1.53
CA SER A 80 -1.74 -0.71 0.86
C SER A 80 -0.70 0.37 0.66
N VAL A 81 -1.06 1.63 0.79
CA VAL A 81 -0.17 2.77 0.54
C VAL A 81 -0.05 3.66 1.77
N ALA A 82 -0.65 3.26 2.90
CA ALA A 82 -0.41 3.94 4.15
C ALA A 82 1.09 3.83 4.47
N ILE A 83 1.79 4.97 4.44
CA ILE A 83 3.06 5.08 5.14
C ILE A 83 2.66 4.97 6.60
N GLU A 84 3.15 3.91 7.28
CA GLU A 84 2.93 3.77 8.72
C GLU A 84 3.24 5.09 9.41
N ASP A 85 2.50 5.44 10.43
CA ASP A 85 2.71 6.68 11.17
C ASP A 85 4.20 6.83 11.48
N LEU A 86 4.81 7.89 10.95
CA LEU A 86 6.22 8.17 11.21
C LEU A 86 6.38 8.41 12.71
N ASP A 87 7.19 7.61 13.37
CA ASP A 87 7.55 7.84 14.77
C ASP A 87 8.42 9.11 14.87
N VAL A 88 7.75 10.26 14.92
CA VAL A 88 8.39 11.58 14.94
C VAL A 88 9.35 11.69 16.12
N GLU A 89 8.94 11.24 17.31
CA GLU A 89 9.78 11.33 18.52
C GLU A 89 10.98 10.38 18.42
N GLY A 90 10.76 9.14 17.99
CA GLY A 90 11.84 8.15 17.82
C GLY A 90 12.88 8.61 16.80
N ILE A 91 12.45 9.07 15.63
CA ILE A 91 13.35 9.59 14.58
C ILE A 91 14.16 10.78 15.11
N ILE A 92 13.49 11.78 15.72
CA ILE A 92 14.18 12.98 16.23
C ILE A 92 15.15 12.65 17.36
N ASN A 93 14.84 11.68 18.21
CA ASN A 93 15.72 11.29 19.31
C ASN A 93 16.96 10.50 18.84
N GLN A 94 16.87 9.79 17.75
CA GLN A 94 17.97 9.01 17.16
C GLN A 94 18.88 9.84 16.26
N CYS A 95 18.40 10.95 15.68
CA CYS A 95 19.18 11.76 14.75
C CYS A 95 19.88 12.92 15.46
N ASN A 96 21.16 13.11 15.13
CA ASN A 96 22.00 14.24 15.59
C ASN A 96 22.51 15.08 14.43
N THR A 97 22.44 14.58 13.20
CA THR A 97 22.93 15.24 11.97
C THR A 97 21.85 15.26 10.90
N ALA A 98 21.96 16.20 9.96
CA ALA A 98 21.07 16.27 8.80
C ALA A 98 21.14 14.99 7.95
N ARG A 99 22.29 14.34 7.86
CA ARG A 99 22.48 13.08 7.15
C ARG A 99 21.69 11.94 7.80
N GLU A 100 21.84 11.74 9.13
CA GLU A 100 21.08 10.73 9.86
C GLU A 100 19.57 10.94 9.72
N PHE A 101 19.14 12.20 9.78
CA PHE A 101 17.74 12.56 9.55
C PHE A 101 17.26 12.21 8.14
N ALA A 102 18.05 12.58 7.10
CA ALA A 102 17.72 12.26 5.71
C ALA A 102 17.66 10.73 5.49
N GLU A 103 18.62 9.98 6.04
CA GLU A 103 18.65 8.52 5.97
C GLU A 103 17.41 7.88 6.61
N CYS A 104 17.04 8.32 7.82
CA CYS A 104 15.84 7.82 8.50
C CYS A 104 14.57 8.08 7.68
N VAL A 105 14.39 9.31 7.20
CA VAL A 105 13.19 9.70 6.42
C VAL A 105 13.14 8.93 5.09
N VAL A 106 14.22 8.93 4.32
CA VAL A 106 14.23 8.30 2.99
C VAL A 106 14.08 6.78 3.11
N ASN A 107 14.77 6.12 4.04
CA ASN A 107 14.61 4.67 4.23
C ASN A 107 13.16 4.30 4.58
N SER A 108 12.51 5.05 5.47
CA SER A 108 11.11 4.82 5.82
C SER A 108 10.19 4.96 4.59
N LEU A 109 10.38 6.00 3.78
CA LEU A 109 9.60 6.22 2.55
C LEU A 109 9.82 5.11 1.51
N TYR A 110 11.08 4.68 1.30
CA TYR A 110 11.39 3.68 0.28
C TYR A 110 10.99 2.25 0.66
N THR A 111 10.82 1.97 1.96
CA THR A 111 10.32 0.66 2.41
C THR A 111 8.98 0.31 1.76
N ALA A 112 8.09 1.29 1.60
CA ALA A 112 6.80 1.09 0.93
C ALA A 112 6.94 0.65 -0.54
N LEU A 113 7.91 1.20 -1.30
CA LEU A 113 8.14 0.82 -2.71
C LEU A 113 8.75 -0.58 -2.87
N GLN A 114 9.31 -1.15 -1.83
CA GLN A 114 9.85 -2.51 -1.86
C GLN A 114 8.76 -3.57 -1.76
N GLN A 115 7.55 -3.18 -1.37
CA GLN A 115 6.42 -4.10 -1.24
C GLN A 115 5.71 -4.29 -2.58
N PRO A 116 5.66 -5.52 -3.15
CA PRO A 116 4.99 -5.77 -4.43
C PRO A 116 3.51 -5.36 -4.40
N ARG A 117 2.85 -5.51 -3.25
CA ARG A 117 1.45 -5.11 -3.05
C ARG A 117 1.28 -3.60 -3.23
N THR A 118 2.13 -2.80 -2.59
CA THR A 118 2.10 -1.33 -2.70
C THR A 118 2.29 -0.88 -4.15
N MET A 119 3.25 -1.47 -4.85
CA MET A 119 3.49 -1.16 -6.27
C MET A 119 2.30 -1.51 -7.16
N ALA A 120 1.65 -2.65 -6.94
CA ALA A 120 0.46 -3.05 -7.68
C ALA A 120 -0.71 -2.09 -7.44
N VAL A 121 -0.92 -1.68 -6.19
CA VAL A 121 -1.99 -0.74 -5.83
C VAL A 121 -1.72 0.68 -6.38
N LEU A 122 -0.47 1.16 -6.31
CA LEU A 122 -0.09 2.43 -6.94
C LEU A 122 -0.29 2.41 -8.45
N HIS A 123 0.04 1.31 -9.10
CA HIS A 123 -0.24 1.13 -10.54
C HIS A 123 -1.74 1.22 -10.84
N LEU A 124 -2.57 0.56 -10.03
CA LEU A 124 -4.02 0.64 -10.16
C LEU A 124 -4.55 2.06 -9.93
N LEU A 125 -4.02 2.79 -8.95
CA LEU A 125 -4.37 4.19 -8.72
C LEU A 125 -4.06 5.05 -9.95
N LEU A 126 -2.83 4.99 -10.46
CA LEU A 126 -2.39 5.80 -11.60
C LEU A 126 -3.19 5.51 -12.87
N THR A 127 -3.54 4.25 -13.11
CA THR A 127 -4.26 3.85 -14.32
C THR A 127 -5.78 4.08 -14.24
N ASN A 128 -6.33 4.25 -13.05
CA ASN A 128 -7.79 4.38 -12.87
C ASN A 128 -8.23 5.70 -12.20
N ALA A 129 -7.32 6.59 -11.82
CA ALA A 129 -7.66 7.84 -11.13
C ALA A 129 -8.70 8.70 -11.88
N GLN A 130 -8.64 8.74 -13.21
CA GLN A 130 -9.61 9.49 -14.03
C GLN A 130 -11.00 8.84 -14.05
N HIS A 131 -11.08 7.52 -13.87
CA HIS A 131 -12.34 6.78 -13.86
C HIS A 131 -12.94 6.67 -12.45
N LEU A 132 -12.13 6.86 -11.42
CA LEU A 132 -12.48 6.77 -10.00
C LEU A 132 -12.02 8.02 -9.25
N PRO A 133 -12.49 9.22 -9.63
CA PRO A 133 -11.99 10.47 -9.06
C PRO A 133 -12.25 10.60 -7.56
N GLU A 134 -13.34 10.03 -7.04
CA GLU A 134 -13.67 10.06 -5.61
C GLU A 134 -12.68 9.23 -4.80
N ALA A 135 -12.37 8.00 -5.24
CA ALA A 135 -11.39 7.14 -4.59
C ALA A 135 -9.97 7.75 -4.64
N ALA A 136 -9.61 8.36 -5.78
CA ALA A 136 -8.33 9.06 -5.92
C ALA A 136 -8.23 10.27 -4.99
N ALA A 137 -9.30 11.08 -4.88
CA ALA A 137 -9.36 12.23 -3.98
C ALA A 137 -9.35 11.82 -2.50
N GLU A 138 -10.00 10.72 -2.15
CA GLU A 138 -9.96 10.16 -0.80
C GLU A 138 -8.55 9.70 -0.45
N TRP A 139 -7.89 8.97 -1.32
CA TRP A 139 -6.50 8.57 -1.14
C TRP A 139 -5.56 9.78 -1.01
N GLN A 140 -5.73 10.80 -1.84
CA GLN A 140 -4.96 12.03 -1.75
C GLN A 140 -5.05 12.64 -0.35
N ARG A 141 -6.26 12.83 0.17
CA ARG A 141 -6.47 13.42 1.51
C ARG A 141 -5.92 12.53 2.62
N ASN A 142 -6.29 11.26 2.61
CA ASN A 142 -6.05 10.36 3.74
C ASN A 142 -4.62 9.78 3.77
N THR A 143 -3.94 9.76 2.62
CA THR A 143 -2.58 9.20 2.52
C THR A 143 -1.56 10.28 2.18
N PHE A 144 -1.68 10.93 1.03
CA PHE A 144 -0.65 11.87 0.56
C PHE A 144 -0.56 13.13 1.44
N GLU A 145 -1.68 13.78 1.70
CA GLU A 145 -1.71 14.99 2.54
C GLU A 145 -1.38 14.68 4.00
N SER A 146 -1.82 13.53 4.52
CA SER A 146 -1.46 13.06 5.85
C SER A 146 0.05 12.84 5.97
N THR A 147 0.68 12.17 5.01
CA THR A 147 2.14 12.00 4.98
C THR A 147 2.87 13.34 4.92
N CYS A 148 2.41 14.29 4.09
CA CYS A 148 2.98 15.63 4.05
C CYS A 148 2.88 16.35 5.40
N ALA A 149 1.77 16.17 6.12
CA ALA A 149 1.59 16.75 7.46
C ALA A 149 2.56 16.15 8.48
N GLN A 150 2.73 14.83 8.49
CA GLN A 150 3.71 14.14 9.35
C GLN A 150 5.15 14.59 9.04
N LEU A 151 5.52 14.67 7.76
CA LEU A 151 6.83 15.20 7.35
C LEU A 151 7.02 16.65 7.78
N THR A 152 5.97 17.47 7.77
CA THR A 152 6.04 18.87 8.24
C THR A 152 6.31 18.94 9.74
N GLN A 153 5.67 18.10 10.54
CA GLN A 153 5.93 17.99 11.97
C GLN A 153 7.35 17.53 12.24
N LEU A 154 7.81 16.51 11.52
CA LEU A 154 9.16 15.94 11.63
C LEU A 154 10.24 16.97 11.28
N CYS A 155 10.09 17.67 10.14
CA CYS A 155 11.01 18.74 9.74
C CYS A 155 11.04 19.88 10.77
N SER A 156 9.86 20.30 11.27
CA SER A 156 9.79 21.35 12.27
C SER A 156 10.50 20.97 13.57
N ALA A 157 10.38 19.72 14.01
CA ALA A 157 11.09 19.21 15.17
C ALA A 157 12.61 19.14 14.94
N ALA A 158 13.05 18.69 13.76
CA ALA A 158 14.47 18.63 13.38
C ALA A 158 15.11 20.02 13.32
N VAL A 159 14.42 21.01 12.75
CA VAL A 159 14.87 22.40 12.73
C VAL A 159 14.97 22.99 14.14
N LYS A 160 13.96 22.76 14.98
CA LYS A 160 13.98 23.19 16.39
C LYS A 160 15.17 22.62 17.19
N LYS A 161 15.50 21.35 16.95
CA LYS A 161 16.64 20.66 17.61
C LYS A 161 18.00 21.10 17.03
N GLY A 162 18.01 21.85 15.93
CA GLY A 162 19.25 22.25 15.24
C GLY A 162 19.88 21.16 14.38
N ILE A 163 19.18 20.06 14.13
CA ILE A 163 19.63 18.96 13.27
C ILE A 163 19.67 19.42 11.81
N CYS A 164 18.65 20.16 11.37
CA CYS A 164 18.49 20.65 10.00
C CYS A 164 18.32 22.17 9.98
N ARG A 165 18.73 22.80 8.86
CA ARG A 165 18.33 24.17 8.58
C ARG A 165 16.89 24.24 8.06
N ASP A 166 16.19 25.35 8.29
CA ASP A 166 14.93 25.63 7.60
C ASP A 166 15.17 25.83 6.10
N SER A 167 14.60 24.96 5.30
CA SER A 167 14.76 24.96 3.85
C SER A 167 13.41 24.82 3.13
N ILE A 168 13.43 24.94 1.80
CA ILE A 168 12.23 24.82 0.97
C ILE A 168 11.52 23.46 1.19
N VAL A 169 12.26 22.38 1.38
CA VAL A 169 11.68 21.04 1.59
C VAL A 169 10.99 20.90 2.95
N CYS A 170 11.41 21.65 3.97
CA CYS A 170 10.73 21.70 5.27
C CYS A 170 9.39 22.45 5.18
N ARG A 171 9.31 23.47 4.33
CA ARG A 171 8.10 24.27 4.11
C ARG A 171 7.16 23.69 3.05
N LYS A 172 7.68 22.88 2.15
CA LYS A 172 6.96 22.23 1.04
C LYS A 172 7.30 20.75 1.01
N THR A 173 6.80 20.01 2.01
CA THR A 173 7.20 18.62 2.28
C THR A 173 6.82 17.65 1.17
N TRP A 174 5.86 17.99 0.29
CA TRP A 174 5.60 17.22 -0.92
C TRP A 174 6.85 17.11 -1.84
N LEU A 175 7.81 18.04 -1.75
CA LEU A 175 9.09 17.95 -2.45
C LEU A 175 9.96 16.79 -1.95
N ILE A 176 9.84 16.43 -0.67
CA ILE A 176 10.49 15.23 -0.12
C ILE A 176 9.93 13.96 -0.77
N LEU A 177 8.65 13.95 -1.15
CA LEU A 177 8.01 12.79 -1.79
C LEU A 177 8.27 12.70 -3.30
N SER A 178 8.69 13.80 -3.93
CA SER A 178 8.83 13.87 -5.39
C SER A 178 9.79 12.84 -6.00
N PRO A 179 11.00 12.60 -5.45
CA PRO A 179 11.89 11.56 -5.95
C PRO A 179 11.32 10.15 -5.79
N LEU A 180 10.56 9.90 -4.71
CA LEU A 180 9.87 8.64 -4.47
C LEU A 180 8.81 8.36 -5.54
N VAL A 181 7.98 9.37 -5.85
CA VAL A 181 6.95 9.27 -6.90
C VAL A 181 7.59 9.05 -8.26
N HIS A 182 8.68 9.77 -8.57
CA HIS A 182 9.44 9.56 -9.80
C HIS A 182 9.98 8.12 -9.88
N GLN A 183 10.59 7.62 -8.81
CA GLN A 183 11.13 6.26 -8.79
C GLN A 183 10.02 5.21 -8.93
N GLY A 184 8.87 5.40 -8.27
CA GLY A 184 7.71 4.53 -8.41
C GLY A 184 7.20 4.45 -9.85
N THR A 185 7.02 5.60 -10.50
CA THR A 185 6.60 5.67 -11.91
C THR A 185 7.65 5.09 -12.86
N HIS A 186 8.94 5.33 -12.59
CA HIS A 186 10.04 4.73 -13.36
C HIS A 186 10.02 3.20 -13.30
N LEU A 187 9.86 2.62 -12.10
CA LEU A 187 9.78 1.18 -11.92
C LEU A 187 8.58 0.56 -12.66
N MET A 188 7.43 1.26 -12.70
CA MET A 188 6.25 0.79 -13.41
C MET A 188 6.40 0.86 -14.93
N THR A 189 7.05 1.92 -15.43
CA THR A 189 7.15 2.18 -16.87
C THR A 189 8.29 1.40 -17.54
N PHE A 190 9.44 1.31 -16.88
CA PHE A 190 10.67 0.76 -17.44
C PHE A 190 11.08 -0.59 -16.83
N TYR A 191 10.09 -1.37 -16.43
CA TYR A 191 10.28 -2.65 -15.74
C TYR A 191 11.26 -3.61 -16.44
N THR A 192 11.31 -3.59 -17.77
CA THR A 192 12.09 -4.54 -18.58
C THR A 192 13.37 -3.97 -19.18
N THR A 193 13.51 -2.65 -19.35
CA THR A 193 14.51 -2.06 -20.24
C THR A 193 15.64 -1.31 -19.57
N ASN A 194 15.40 -0.63 -18.46
CA ASN A 194 16.45 0.16 -17.80
C ASN A 194 16.11 0.37 -16.31
N LYS A 195 16.49 -0.61 -15.50
CA LYS A 195 16.28 -0.50 -14.05
C LYS A 195 17.39 0.35 -13.45
N ARG A 196 17.09 1.63 -13.19
CA ARG A 196 17.87 2.33 -12.17
C ARG A 196 17.73 1.54 -10.87
N PRO A 197 18.81 1.02 -10.27
CA PRO A 197 18.71 0.27 -9.04
C PRO A 197 18.00 1.09 -7.98
N LEU A 198 17.03 0.50 -7.28
CA LEU A 198 16.31 1.18 -6.18
C LEU A 198 17.31 1.75 -5.15
N GLN A 199 18.39 1.02 -4.90
CA GLN A 199 19.48 1.44 -4.02
C GLN A 199 20.14 2.75 -4.49
N GLN A 200 20.35 2.93 -5.79
CA GLN A 200 20.94 4.15 -6.33
C GLN A 200 19.96 5.33 -6.16
N ALA A 201 18.68 5.12 -6.46
CA ALA A 201 17.68 6.18 -6.29
C ALA A 201 17.52 6.60 -4.82
N LEU A 202 17.61 5.64 -3.89
CA LEU A 202 17.60 5.89 -2.46
C LEU A 202 18.81 6.73 -2.04
N SER A 203 20.03 6.34 -2.49
CA SER A 203 21.27 7.07 -2.19
C SER A 203 21.23 8.50 -2.73
N ASP A 204 20.82 8.70 -3.99
CA ASP A 204 20.69 10.01 -4.63
C ASP A 204 19.67 10.90 -3.88
N HIS A 205 18.59 10.29 -3.37
CA HIS A 205 17.58 11.03 -2.61
C HIS A 205 18.10 11.47 -1.23
N ILE A 206 18.85 10.61 -0.54
CA ILE A 206 19.52 10.96 0.72
C ILE A 206 20.48 12.12 0.47
N GLU A 207 21.31 12.05 -0.57
CA GLU A 207 22.28 13.09 -0.93
C GLU A 207 21.60 14.43 -1.22
N LEU A 208 20.52 14.42 -2.02
CA LEU A 208 19.68 15.60 -2.28
C LEU A 208 19.17 16.24 -0.98
N LEU A 209 18.65 15.45 -0.06
CA LEU A 209 18.15 15.97 1.20
C LEU A 209 19.28 16.49 2.10
N CYS A 210 20.45 15.85 2.12
CA CYS A 210 21.61 16.36 2.84
C CYS A 210 22.01 17.75 2.36
N GLU A 211 22.16 17.95 1.04
CA GLU A 211 22.50 19.27 0.47
C GLU A 211 21.48 20.37 0.84
N LEU A 212 20.21 20.01 0.94
CA LEU A 212 19.13 20.95 1.25
C LEU A 212 18.97 21.21 2.76
N LEU A 213 19.36 20.28 3.62
CA LEU A 213 19.08 20.31 5.06
C LEU A 213 20.29 20.58 5.94
N GLU A 214 21.53 20.39 5.44
CA GLU A 214 22.74 20.65 6.23
C GLU A 214 22.80 22.11 6.71
N PRO A 215 23.04 22.34 8.02
CA PRO A 215 23.33 23.68 8.54
C PRO A 215 24.55 24.27 7.82
N ARG A 216 24.46 25.53 7.43
CA ARG A 216 25.58 26.28 6.80
C ARG A 216 26.41 26.97 7.87
#